data_b69b6a1528863768a659e0397026f74e
#
_entry.id   b69b6a1528863768a659e0397026f74e
#
_cell.length_a   1.000
_cell.length_b   1.000
_cell.length_c   1.000
_cell.angle_alpha   90.00
_cell.angle_beta   90.00
_cell.angle_gamma   90.00
#
_symmetry.space_group_name_H-M   'P 1'
#
loop_
_entity.id
_entity.type
_entity.pdbx_description
1 polymer ?
#
loop_
_entity_poly.entity_id
_entity_poly.type
_entity_poly.pdbx_seq_one_letter_code
_entity_poly.pdbx_strand_id
1 'polypeptide(L)'
;ISVTDDFEEHLKQFAHALELCKVLGCDRMRMFSFYYPKDEDPEKYQDVVFERIEKMLELAEKAGVTLCHENEKGIYGDIASRCLKLIEHFGGRLKCIFDPANFIQCGEKPIENFALLKDHIYYMHIKDALLANGAVVPSGCGDGSVPEIIRQLSARADGMVLTVEPHLTVFDGLKNLQDEEVKHEYTYASSREAFHAAVSAIQKILKDQGFESKKTGEWTKMDKVRIGIIGVGNMGSGHLKNIVADKVPDMVLTAVCDLKPERLEWAKENAPGVATFDDATKMMESGLIDAVIVATPHYDHPRLVREALEHGLHAMS
;
A
#
# COMPACT_ATOMS: atom_id res chain seq x y z
N ILE A 1 -28.21 -7.25 1.06
CA ILE A 1 -29.09 -8.42 0.91
C ILE A 1 -28.64 -9.53 1.87
N SER A 2 -29.60 -10.22 2.48
CA SER A 2 -29.39 -11.35 3.39
C SER A 2 -29.51 -12.68 2.64
N VAL A 3 -28.96 -13.74 3.25
CA VAL A 3 -29.14 -15.14 2.79
C VAL A 3 -30.61 -15.57 2.78
N THR A 4 -31.48 -14.88 3.52
CA THR A 4 -32.93 -15.15 3.60
C THR A 4 -33.77 -14.37 2.58
N ASP A 5 -33.16 -13.38 1.87
CA ASP A 5 -33.90 -12.56 0.92
C ASP A 5 -34.07 -13.25 -0.43
N ASP A 6 -35.00 -12.71 -1.24
CA ASP A 6 -35.23 -13.18 -2.61
C ASP A 6 -33.99 -12.92 -3.49
N PHE A 7 -33.32 -13.99 -3.82
CA PHE A 7 -32.10 -13.92 -4.59
C PHE A 7 -32.34 -13.71 -6.08
N GLU A 8 -33.45 -14.15 -6.63
CA GLU A 8 -33.77 -13.96 -8.05
C GLU A 8 -34.00 -12.48 -8.37
N GLU A 9 -34.68 -11.76 -7.46
CA GLU A 9 -34.83 -10.31 -7.60
C GLU A 9 -33.48 -9.57 -7.47
N HIS A 10 -32.63 -10.02 -6.56
CA HIS A 10 -31.27 -9.50 -6.45
C HIS A 10 -30.43 -9.73 -7.71
N LEU A 11 -30.54 -10.90 -8.34
CA LEU A 11 -29.83 -11.18 -9.59
C LEU A 11 -30.26 -10.26 -10.73
N LYS A 12 -31.54 -9.88 -10.82
CA LYS A 12 -32.01 -8.91 -11.81
C LYS A 12 -31.37 -7.54 -11.60
N GLN A 13 -31.35 -7.06 -10.33
CA GLN A 13 -30.69 -5.79 -9.98
C GLN A 13 -29.18 -5.85 -10.24
N PHE A 14 -28.55 -6.96 -9.94
CA PHE A 14 -27.14 -7.19 -10.21
C PHE A 14 -26.83 -7.20 -11.71
N ALA A 15 -27.66 -7.88 -12.54
CA ALA A 15 -27.49 -7.87 -13.98
C ALA A 15 -27.61 -6.43 -14.55
N HIS A 16 -28.55 -5.64 -14.04
CA HIS A 16 -28.65 -4.23 -14.43
C HIS A 16 -27.43 -3.41 -14.02
N ALA A 17 -26.86 -3.66 -12.83
CA ALA A 17 -25.63 -3.01 -12.40
C ALA A 17 -24.43 -3.38 -13.30
N LEU A 18 -24.36 -4.60 -13.82
CA LEU A 18 -23.35 -5.00 -14.82
C LEU A 18 -23.50 -4.26 -16.15
N GLU A 19 -24.74 -3.98 -16.58
CA GLU A 19 -24.99 -3.12 -17.76
C GLU A 19 -24.48 -1.70 -17.54
N LEU A 20 -24.71 -1.14 -16.34
CA LEU A 20 -24.20 0.18 -15.97
C LEU A 20 -22.66 0.21 -15.96
N CYS A 21 -21.98 -0.85 -15.52
CA CYS A 21 -20.53 -0.95 -15.60
C CYS A 21 -20.03 -0.77 -17.04
N LYS A 22 -20.71 -1.38 -18.04
CA LYS A 22 -20.35 -1.21 -19.46
C LYS A 22 -20.51 0.23 -19.93
N VAL A 23 -21.62 0.89 -19.54
CA VAL A 23 -21.88 2.29 -19.89
C VAL A 23 -20.83 3.22 -19.29
N LEU A 24 -20.40 2.94 -18.05
CA LEU A 24 -19.41 3.73 -17.33
C LEU A 24 -17.95 3.37 -17.67
N GLY A 25 -17.74 2.33 -18.49
CA GLY A 25 -16.39 1.83 -18.78
C GLY A 25 -15.68 1.22 -17.57
N CYS A 26 -16.44 0.67 -16.61
CA CYS A 26 -15.90 0.03 -15.40
C CYS A 26 -15.67 -1.47 -15.66
N ASP A 27 -14.47 -1.95 -15.38
CA ASP A 27 -14.07 -3.34 -15.54
C ASP A 27 -14.15 -4.16 -14.24
N ARG A 28 -14.53 -3.51 -13.13
CA ARG A 28 -14.62 -4.13 -11.80
C ARG A 28 -15.81 -3.62 -11.01
N MET A 29 -16.33 -4.49 -10.14
CA MET A 29 -17.45 -4.17 -9.26
C MET A 29 -17.18 -4.72 -7.86
N ARG A 30 -17.31 -3.84 -6.85
CA ARG A 30 -17.30 -4.25 -5.45
C ARG A 30 -18.57 -5.02 -5.11
N MET A 31 -18.44 -6.06 -4.28
CA MET A 31 -19.57 -6.78 -3.74
C MET A 31 -19.32 -7.24 -2.30
N PHE A 32 -20.39 -7.53 -1.60
CA PHE A 32 -20.37 -8.22 -0.31
C PHE A 32 -20.84 -9.67 -0.47
N SER A 33 -20.30 -10.58 0.36
CA SER A 33 -21.00 -11.82 0.66
C SER A 33 -22.22 -11.51 1.55
N PHE A 34 -23.23 -12.34 1.52
CA PHE A 34 -24.55 -12.01 2.04
C PHE A 34 -24.57 -11.86 3.56
N TYR A 35 -25.43 -10.97 4.08
CA TYR A 35 -25.76 -10.92 5.50
C TYR A 35 -26.46 -12.22 5.92
N TYR A 36 -26.27 -12.64 7.16
CA TYR A 36 -26.92 -13.77 7.79
C TYR A 36 -27.65 -13.33 9.07
N PRO A 37 -28.62 -14.11 9.60
CA PRO A 37 -29.33 -13.74 10.81
C PRO A 37 -28.38 -13.54 11.98
N LYS A 38 -28.62 -12.44 12.73
CA LYS A 38 -27.83 -12.10 13.92
C LYS A 38 -27.88 -13.26 14.91
N ASP A 39 -26.78 -13.49 15.58
CA ASP A 39 -26.59 -14.55 16.60
C ASP A 39 -26.62 -16.00 16.07
N GLU A 40 -26.59 -16.18 14.74
CA GLU A 40 -26.42 -17.50 14.13
C GLU A 40 -24.98 -17.71 13.65
N ASP A 41 -24.58 -19.00 13.59
CA ASP A 41 -23.29 -19.40 13.07
C ASP A 41 -23.23 -19.18 11.55
N PRO A 42 -22.35 -18.31 11.04
CA PRO A 42 -22.23 -18.06 9.59
C PRO A 42 -21.88 -19.31 8.78
N GLU A 43 -21.20 -20.29 9.36
CA GLU A 43 -20.82 -21.52 8.65
C GLU A 43 -22.05 -22.34 8.18
N LYS A 44 -23.20 -22.17 8.81
CA LYS A 44 -24.46 -22.79 8.34
C LYS A 44 -24.89 -22.28 6.96
N TYR A 45 -24.45 -21.09 6.58
CA TYR A 45 -24.84 -20.41 5.36
C TYR A 45 -23.82 -20.50 4.23
N GLN A 46 -22.70 -21.20 4.48
CA GLN A 46 -21.61 -21.31 3.51
C GLN A 46 -22.09 -21.77 2.14
N ASP A 47 -22.83 -22.86 2.08
CA ASP A 47 -23.24 -23.45 0.80
C ASP A 47 -24.15 -22.50 -0.01
N VAL A 48 -25.12 -21.87 0.65
CA VAL A 48 -26.00 -20.90 -0.02
C VAL A 48 -25.25 -19.64 -0.45
N VAL A 49 -24.30 -19.17 0.33
CA VAL A 49 -23.43 -18.04 -0.03
C VAL A 49 -22.60 -18.38 -1.27
N PHE A 50 -21.97 -19.55 -1.28
CA PHE A 50 -21.13 -19.99 -2.39
C PHE A 50 -21.95 -20.19 -3.68
N GLU A 51 -23.12 -20.85 -3.59
CA GLU A 51 -24.02 -21.00 -4.74
C GLU A 51 -24.44 -19.64 -5.33
N ARG A 52 -24.79 -18.67 -4.47
CA ARG A 52 -25.20 -17.34 -4.91
C ARG A 52 -24.06 -16.58 -5.56
N ILE A 53 -22.87 -16.61 -4.98
CA ILE A 53 -21.68 -15.95 -5.53
C ILE A 53 -21.30 -16.60 -6.87
N GLU A 54 -21.37 -17.92 -7.01
CA GLU A 54 -21.11 -18.59 -8.30
C GLU A 54 -22.01 -18.05 -9.42
N LYS A 55 -23.33 -17.95 -9.16
CA LYS A 55 -24.28 -17.36 -10.14
C LYS A 55 -23.93 -15.91 -10.50
N MET A 56 -23.50 -15.11 -9.52
CA MET A 56 -23.07 -13.73 -9.76
C MET A 56 -21.77 -13.67 -10.57
N LEU A 57 -20.81 -14.54 -10.28
CA LEU A 57 -19.55 -14.65 -11.05
C LEU A 57 -19.82 -15.00 -12.51
N GLU A 58 -20.69 -15.98 -12.78
CA GLU A 58 -21.06 -16.34 -14.16
C GLU A 58 -21.64 -15.17 -14.97
N LEU A 59 -22.46 -14.33 -14.32
CA LEU A 59 -23.03 -13.14 -14.97
C LEU A 59 -21.97 -12.06 -15.20
N ALA A 60 -21.12 -11.82 -14.20
CA ALA A 60 -20.05 -10.83 -14.27
C ALA A 60 -19.01 -11.18 -15.35
N GLU A 61 -18.61 -12.44 -15.45
CA GLU A 61 -17.69 -12.93 -16.49
C GLU A 61 -18.24 -12.73 -17.89
N LYS A 62 -19.53 -13.06 -18.12
CA LYS A 62 -20.21 -12.79 -19.39
C LYS A 62 -20.26 -11.29 -19.73
N ALA A 63 -20.29 -10.44 -18.69
CA ALA A 63 -20.28 -8.99 -18.85
C ALA A 63 -18.88 -8.39 -19.00
N GLY A 64 -17.80 -9.17 -18.77
CA GLY A 64 -16.42 -8.70 -18.74
C GLY A 64 -16.08 -7.87 -17.49
N VAL A 65 -16.79 -8.10 -16.39
CA VAL A 65 -16.63 -7.36 -15.12
C VAL A 65 -16.03 -8.29 -14.05
N THR A 66 -14.97 -7.83 -13.39
CA THR A 66 -14.34 -8.54 -12.27
C THR A 66 -15.07 -8.23 -10.96
N LEU A 67 -15.52 -9.27 -10.26
CA LEU A 67 -16.10 -9.11 -8.93
C LEU A 67 -15.01 -9.05 -7.85
N CYS A 68 -15.15 -8.07 -6.95
CA CYS A 68 -14.22 -7.84 -5.86
C CYS A 68 -14.99 -7.88 -4.52
N HIS A 69 -14.72 -8.91 -3.71
CA HIS A 69 -15.33 -9.08 -2.40
C HIS A 69 -14.63 -8.18 -1.38
N GLU A 70 -15.41 -7.36 -0.69
CA GLU A 70 -14.97 -6.58 0.46
C GLU A 70 -15.36 -7.29 1.77
N ASN A 71 -14.44 -7.35 2.72
CA ASN A 71 -14.75 -7.74 4.08
C ASN A 71 -15.59 -6.66 4.76
N GLU A 72 -16.73 -7.06 5.37
CA GLU A 72 -17.66 -6.15 6.04
C GLU A 72 -18.31 -6.85 7.23
N LYS A 73 -18.65 -6.10 8.28
CA LYS A 73 -19.26 -6.64 9.49
C LYS A 73 -20.64 -7.23 9.20
N GLY A 74 -20.87 -8.45 9.70
CA GLY A 74 -22.18 -9.13 9.65
C GLY A 74 -22.50 -9.85 8.35
N ILE A 75 -21.60 -9.89 7.38
CA ILE A 75 -21.69 -10.74 6.19
C ILE A 75 -20.88 -12.03 6.40
N TYR A 76 -21.06 -13.03 5.53
CA TYR A 76 -20.30 -14.28 5.64
C TYR A 76 -18.78 -14.06 5.66
N GLY A 77 -18.26 -13.20 4.78
CA GLY A 77 -16.84 -12.86 4.68
C GLY A 77 -16.44 -11.64 5.54
N ASP A 78 -16.78 -11.62 6.82
CA ASP A 78 -16.48 -10.55 7.76
C ASP A 78 -15.10 -10.69 8.44
N ILE A 79 -14.56 -11.92 8.52
CA ILE A 79 -13.23 -12.20 9.06
C ILE A 79 -12.28 -12.74 7.99
N ALA A 80 -10.98 -12.59 8.22
CA ALA A 80 -9.96 -12.92 7.21
C ALA A 80 -9.98 -14.40 6.79
N SER A 81 -10.23 -15.32 7.70
CA SER A 81 -10.30 -16.75 7.38
C SER A 81 -11.47 -17.10 6.44
N ARG A 82 -12.63 -16.45 6.61
CA ARG A 82 -13.77 -16.63 5.70
C ARG A 82 -13.59 -15.92 4.38
N CYS A 83 -12.92 -14.74 4.38
CA CYS A 83 -12.49 -14.09 3.14
C CYS A 83 -11.56 -14.99 2.32
N LEU A 84 -10.54 -15.58 2.95
CA LEU A 84 -9.63 -16.52 2.29
C LEU A 84 -10.38 -17.72 1.72
N LYS A 85 -11.27 -18.33 2.50
CA LYS A 85 -12.09 -19.45 2.09
C LYS A 85 -12.93 -19.16 0.84
N LEU A 86 -13.53 -17.95 0.76
CA LEU A 86 -14.23 -17.48 -0.44
C LEU A 86 -13.29 -17.37 -1.65
N ILE A 87 -12.17 -16.70 -1.50
CA ILE A 87 -11.22 -16.44 -2.60
C ILE A 87 -10.64 -17.75 -3.14
N GLU A 88 -10.24 -18.65 -2.26
CA GLU A 88 -9.68 -19.96 -2.64
C GLU A 88 -10.72 -20.85 -3.32
N HIS A 89 -11.96 -20.88 -2.81
CA HIS A 89 -13.03 -21.67 -3.40
C HIS A 89 -13.29 -21.29 -4.86
N PHE A 90 -13.30 -20.01 -5.16
CA PHE A 90 -13.53 -19.53 -6.53
C PHE A 90 -12.26 -19.44 -7.39
N GLY A 91 -11.12 -19.95 -6.91
CA GLY A 91 -9.89 -20.09 -7.69
C GLY A 91 -9.36 -18.77 -8.27
N GLY A 92 -9.57 -17.65 -7.57
CA GLY A 92 -9.15 -16.31 -8.00
C GLY A 92 -10.11 -15.61 -8.99
N ARG A 93 -11.25 -16.21 -9.33
CA ARG A 93 -12.34 -15.56 -10.09
C ARG A 93 -12.94 -14.42 -9.28
N LEU A 94 -13.13 -14.61 -7.96
CA LEU A 94 -13.49 -13.58 -7.01
C LEU A 94 -12.21 -12.92 -6.48
N LYS A 95 -12.12 -11.59 -6.57
CA LYS A 95 -10.97 -10.83 -6.08
C LYS A 95 -11.20 -10.33 -4.66
N CYS A 96 -10.10 -10.06 -3.94
CA CYS A 96 -10.12 -9.58 -2.56
C CYS A 96 -9.93 -8.07 -2.49
N ILE A 97 -10.84 -7.37 -1.83
CA ILE A 97 -10.64 -6.02 -1.32
C ILE A 97 -10.23 -6.14 0.15
N PHE A 98 -9.23 -5.40 0.55
CA PHE A 98 -8.77 -5.37 1.93
C PHE A 98 -9.17 -4.05 2.59
N ASP A 99 -10.08 -4.11 3.57
CA ASP A 99 -10.47 -2.97 4.40
C ASP A 99 -10.01 -3.19 5.84
N PRO A 100 -8.99 -2.45 6.32
CA PRO A 100 -8.47 -2.63 7.67
C PRO A 100 -9.48 -2.29 8.77
N ALA A 101 -10.27 -1.23 8.57
CA ALA A 101 -11.22 -0.77 9.60
C ALA A 101 -12.37 -1.76 9.80
N ASN A 102 -12.86 -2.38 8.73
CA ASN A 102 -13.91 -3.39 8.81
C ASN A 102 -13.45 -4.63 9.59
N PHE A 103 -12.20 -5.04 9.44
CA PHE A 103 -11.62 -6.11 10.28
C PHE A 103 -11.56 -5.70 11.76
N ILE A 104 -11.16 -4.46 12.07
CA ILE A 104 -11.18 -3.94 13.44
C ILE A 104 -12.59 -3.99 14.04
N GLN A 105 -13.61 -3.63 13.27
CA GLN A 105 -15.01 -3.67 13.71
C GLN A 105 -15.52 -5.10 13.95
N CYS A 106 -14.83 -6.10 13.40
CA CYS A 106 -15.05 -7.52 13.69
C CYS A 106 -14.15 -8.05 14.84
N GLY A 107 -13.37 -7.18 15.48
CA GLY A 107 -12.49 -7.56 16.59
C GLY A 107 -11.17 -8.21 16.15
N GLU A 108 -10.84 -8.14 14.86
CA GLU A 108 -9.63 -8.70 14.29
C GLU A 108 -8.47 -7.69 14.23
N LYS A 109 -7.25 -8.18 14.05
CA LYS A 109 -6.05 -7.36 13.89
C LYS A 109 -5.63 -7.30 12.42
N PRO A 110 -5.74 -6.15 11.76
CA PRO A 110 -5.51 -6.03 10.33
C PRO A 110 -4.14 -6.51 9.84
N ILE A 111 -3.08 -6.36 10.65
CA ILE A 111 -1.74 -6.82 10.25
C ILE A 111 -1.63 -8.34 10.20
N GLU A 112 -2.34 -9.06 11.09
CA GLU A 112 -2.41 -10.52 11.07
C GLU A 112 -3.24 -10.98 9.88
N ASN A 113 -4.36 -10.32 9.60
CA ASN A 113 -5.23 -10.56 8.45
C ASN A 113 -4.52 -10.28 7.12
N PHE A 114 -3.72 -9.22 7.09
CA PHE A 114 -2.88 -8.90 5.93
C PHE A 114 -1.87 -10.02 5.64
N ALA A 115 -1.22 -10.57 6.66
CA ALA A 115 -0.28 -11.67 6.48
C ALA A 115 -0.97 -12.91 5.84
N LEU A 116 -2.26 -13.14 6.13
CA LEU A 116 -3.05 -14.22 5.56
C LEU A 116 -3.50 -13.94 4.12
N LEU A 117 -3.89 -12.70 3.82
CA LEU A 117 -4.57 -12.32 2.57
C LEU A 117 -3.67 -11.62 1.54
N LYS A 118 -2.44 -11.24 1.87
CA LYS A 118 -1.57 -10.35 1.08
C LYS A 118 -1.40 -10.74 -0.38
N ASP A 119 -1.34 -12.04 -0.66
CA ASP A 119 -1.13 -12.56 -2.02
C ASP A 119 -2.42 -12.56 -2.86
N HIS A 120 -3.56 -12.32 -2.23
CA HIS A 120 -4.89 -12.29 -2.84
C HIS A 120 -5.48 -10.89 -2.97
N ILE A 121 -4.87 -9.87 -2.32
CA ILE A 121 -5.38 -8.50 -2.34
C ILE A 121 -5.31 -7.94 -3.75
N TYR A 122 -6.46 -7.57 -4.31
CA TYR A 122 -6.59 -6.97 -5.62
C TYR A 122 -6.53 -5.44 -5.55
N TYR A 123 -7.22 -4.84 -4.58
CA TYR A 123 -7.05 -3.45 -4.19
C TYR A 123 -7.41 -3.23 -2.71
N MET A 124 -7.08 -2.06 -2.17
CA MET A 124 -7.23 -1.76 -0.75
C MET A 124 -8.15 -0.56 -0.55
N HIS A 125 -9.07 -0.66 0.41
CA HIS A 125 -9.78 0.49 0.96
C HIS A 125 -8.91 1.18 2.02
N ILE A 126 -8.85 2.51 1.92
CA ILE A 126 -8.13 3.35 2.87
C ILE A 126 -9.11 3.89 3.89
N LYS A 127 -9.24 3.13 4.95
CA LYS A 127 -10.06 3.41 6.13
C LYS A 127 -9.35 2.85 7.34
N ASP A 128 -9.37 3.56 8.45
CA ASP A 128 -8.69 3.16 9.68
C ASP A 128 -9.65 3.30 10.86
N ALA A 129 -9.45 2.50 11.91
CA ALA A 129 -10.32 2.51 13.08
C ALA A 129 -9.54 2.18 14.36
N LEU A 130 -10.16 2.46 15.52
CA LEU A 130 -9.63 2.12 16.83
C LEU A 130 -10.16 0.76 17.30
N LEU A 131 -9.29 -0.16 17.70
CA LEU A 131 -9.66 -1.46 18.28
C LEU A 131 -10.50 -1.31 19.55
N ALA A 132 -10.29 -0.24 20.30
CA ALA A 132 -10.96 -0.02 21.58
C ALA A 132 -12.49 0.13 21.44
N ASN A 133 -12.98 0.66 20.33
CA ASN A 133 -14.40 1.00 20.15
C ASN A 133 -14.91 0.93 18.71
N GLY A 134 -14.09 0.54 17.73
CA GLY A 134 -14.45 0.49 16.32
C GLY A 134 -14.59 1.87 15.65
N ALA A 135 -14.22 2.94 16.32
CA ALA A 135 -14.35 4.30 15.83
C ALA A 135 -13.45 4.53 14.61
N VAL A 136 -14.02 5.04 13.51
CA VAL A 136 -13.26 5.37 12.31
C VAL A 136 -12.47 6.66 12.53
N VAL A 137 -11.18 6.62 12.19
CA VAL A 137 -10.23 7.73 12.34
C VAL A 137 -9.45 7.94 11.05
N PRO A 138 -8.76 9.08 10.85
CA PRO A 138 -7.89 9.27 9.70
C PRO A 138 -6.82 8.18 9.61
N SER A 139 -6.54 7.70 8.41
CA SER A 139 -5.58 6.61 8.19
C SER A 139 -4.22 6.93 8.81
N GLY A 140 -3.67 5.97 9.55
CA GLY A 140 -2.45 6.11 10.34
C GLY A 140 -2.64 6.67 11.75
N CYS A 141 -3.89 7.02 12.13
CA CYS A 141 -4.24 7.42 13.50
C CYS A 141 -4.94 6.30 14.28
N GLY A 142 -5.23 5.18 13.63
CA GLY A 142 -5.90 4.01 14.20
C GLY A 142 -4.98 2.80 14.36
N ASP A 143 -5.63 1.67 14.62
CA ASP A 143 -5.00 0.38 14.84
C ASP A 143 -4.94 -0.49 13.55
N GLY A 144 -5.37 0.07 12.40
CA GLY A 144 -5.44 -0.61 11.10
C GLY A 144 -4.10 -0.97 10.48
N SER A 145 -2.99 -0.50 11.07
CA SER A 145 -1.62 -0.72 10.55
C SER A 145 -1.44 -0.25 9.09
N VAL A 146 -2.24 0.73 8.66
CA VAL A 146 -2.31 1.19 7.26
C VAL A 146 -0.92 1.57 6.71
N PRO A 147 -0.05 2.34 7.42
CA PRO A 147 1.27 2.67 6.91
C PRO A 147 2.15 1.45 6.64
N GLU A 148 2.13 0.45 7.52
CA GLU A 148 2.92 -0.77 7.39
C GLU A 148 2.41 -1.65 6.24
N ILE A 149 1.09 -1.79 6.10
CA ILE A 149 0.46 -2.54 5.00
C ILE A 149 0.83 -1.91 3.65
N ILE A 150 0.73 -0.58 3.52
CA ILE A 150 1.13 0.14 2.29
C ILE A 150 2.62 -0.08 2.00
N ARG A 151 3.47 -0.02 3.01
CA ARG A 151 4.91 -0.28 2.86
C ARG A 151 5.19 -1.67 2.28
N GLN A 152 4.47 -2.70 2.74
CA GLN A 152 4.63 -4.05 2.22
C GLN A 152 4.02 -4.20 0.81
N LEU A 153 2.86 -3.61 0.54
CA LEU A 153 2.24 -3.62 -0.79
C LEU A 153 3.07 -2.87 -1.83
N SER A 154 3.84 -1.85 -1.42
CA SER A 154 4.71 -1.09 -2.32
C SER A 154 5.83 -1.90 -2.97
N ALA A 155 6.12 -3.09 -2.45
CA ALA A 155 7.07 -4.03 -3.05
C ALA A 155 6.50 -4.79 -4.26
N ARG A 156 5.21 -4.69 -4.54
CA ARG A 156 4.57 -5.36 -5.68
C ARG A 156 4.91 -4.64 -6.98
N ALA A 157 5.30 -5.42 -7.98
CA ALA A 157 5.67 -4.90 -9.31
C ALA A 157 4.45 -4.41 -10.13
N ASP A 158 3.26 -4.94 -9.86
CA ASP A 158 2.00 -4.62 -10.56
C ASP A 158 1.27 -3.39 -10.01
N GLY A 159 1.83 -2.79 -8.95
CA GLY A 159 1.19 -1.67 -8.26
C GLY A 159 -0.03 -2.08 -7.43
N MET A 160 -0.73 -1.08 -6.87
CA MET A 160 -1.92 -1.26 -6.05
C MET A 160 -2.89 -0.10 -6.24
N VAL A 161 -4.18 -0.40 -6.39
CA VAL A 161 -5.23 0.60 -6.34
C VAL A 161 -5.61 0.85 -4.88
N LEU A 162 -5.63 2.12 -4.48
CA LEU A 162 -6.05 2.56 -3.15
C LEU A 162 -7.32 3.40 -3.28
N THR A 163 -8.40 2.99 -2.65
CA THR A 163 -9.68 3.70 -2.66
C THR A 163 -9.95 4.30 -1.29
N VAL A 164 -10.10 5.63 -1.22
CA VAL A 164 -10.39 6.32 0.05
C VAL A 164 -11.85 6.17 0.41
N GLU A 165 -12.13 5.63 1.60
CA GLU A 165 -13.47 5.54 2.20
C GLU A 165 -13.56 6.41 3.46
N PRO A 166 -13.95 7.69 3.33
CA PRO A 166 -13.92 8.64 4.45
C PRO A 166 -15.18 8.54 5.32
N HIS A 167 -15.30 7.53 6.15
CA HIS A 167 -16.37 7.39 7.13
C HIS A 167 -16.11 8.21 8.40
N LEU A 168 -15.49 9.40 8.25
CA LEU A 168 -15.09 10.29 9.37
C LEU A 168 -16.21 11.22 9.85
N THR A 169 -17.33 11.31 9.11
CA THR A 169 -18.50 12.11 9.51
C THR A 169 -19.68 11.18 9.73
N VAL A 170 -20.45 11.39 10.80
CA VAL A 170 -21.69 10.67 11.02
C VAL A 170 -22.74 11.22 10.05
N PHE A 171 -23.10 10.46 9.02
CA PHE A 171 -24.22 10.77 8.15
C PHE A 171 -25.54 10.35 8.82
N ASP A 172 -26.59 11.14 8.69
CA ASP A 172 -27.91 10.79 9.22
C ASP A 172 -28.42 9.41 8.72
N GLY A 173 -28.01 9.00 7.52
CA GLY A 173 -28.31 7.68 6.97
C GLY A 173 -27.54 6.52 7.63
N LEU A 174 -26.43 6.77 8.32
CA LEU A 174 -25.66 5.77 9.05
C LEU A 174 -26.13 5.61 10.51
N LYS A 175 -26.86 6.59 11.08
CA LYS A 175 -27.46 6.48 12.42
C LYS A 175 -28.36 5.25 12.59
N ASN A 176 -28.99 4.80 11.50
CA ASN A 176 -29.82 3.60 11.51
C ASN A 176 -29.01 2.28 11.48
N LEU A 177 -27.68 2.35 11.29
CA LEU A 177 -26.78 1.19 11.24
C LEU A 177 -25.84 1.11 12.47
N GLN A 178 -25.78 2.16 13.29
CA GLN A 178 -24.97 2.21 14.49
C GLN A 178 -25.87 2.41 15.70
N ASP A 179 -26.04 1.35 16.49
CA ASP A 179 -26.87 1.35 17.71
C ASP A 179 -26.32 2.20 18.89
N GLU A 180 -25.17 2.88 18.73
CA GLU A 180 -24.57 3.73 19.77
C GLU A 180 -23.92 4.99 19.19
N GLU A 181 -24.19 6.15 19.81
CA GLU A 181 -23.48 7.41 19.57
C GLU A 181 -22.04 7.30 20.12
N VAL A 182 -21.11 6.80 19.30
CA VAL A 182 -19.68 6.88 19.64
C VAL A 182 -19.22 8.30 19.31
N LYS A 183 -19.00 9.13 20.34
CA LYS A 183 -18.34 10.43 20.19
C LYS A 183 -16.92 10.21 19.73
N HIS A 184 -16.58 10.65 18.52
CA HIS A 184 -15.26 10.53 17.95
C HIS A 184 -14.43 11.79 18.20
N GLU A 185 -13.16 11.61 18.52
CA GLU A 185 -12.15 12.68 18.53
C GLU A 185 -12.03 13.36 17.15
N TYR A 186 -12.30 12.61 16.07
CA TYR A 186 -12.22 13.02 14.68
C TYR A 186 -13.62 13.22 14.05
N THR A 187 -14.33 14.26 14.52
CA THR A 187 -15.63 14.65 13.96
C THR A 187 -15.46 15.91 13.11
N TYR A 188 -16.00 15.89 11.90
CA TYR A 188 -15.88 16.96 10.93
C TYR A 188 -17.23 17.65 10.69
N ALA A 189 -17.19 18.96 10.42
CA ALA A 189 -18.41 19.74 10.23
C ALA A 189 -19.15 19.44 8.92
N SER A 190 -18.46 18.81 7.96
CA SER A 190 -19.05 18.44 6.67
C SER A 190 -18.38 17.21 6.05
N SER A 191 -19.10 16.51 5.18
CA SER A 191 -18.57 15.40 4.37
C SER A 191 -17.35 15.82 3.52
N ARG A 192 -17.33 17.09 3.08
CA ARG A 192 -16.21 17.63 2.32
C ARG A 192 -14.94 17.74 3.17
N GLU A 193 -15.06 18.22 4.40
CA GLU A 193 -13.92 18.30 5.33
C GLU A 193 -13.44 16.91 5.72
N ALA A 194 -14.35 15.99 6.01
CA ALA A 194 -14.04 14.59 6.30
C ALA A 194 -13.27 13.94 5.13
N PHE A 195 -13.74 14.16 3.89
CA PHE A 195 -13.07 13.66 2.69
C PHE A 195 -11.65 14.26 2.55
N HIS A 196 -11.51 15.58 2.72
CA HIS A 196 -10.20 16.21 2.66
C HIS A 196 -9.24 15.71 3.74
N ALA A 197 -9.73 15.47 4.95
CA ALA A 197 -8.91 14.90 6.04
C ALA A 197 -8.45 13.48 5.70
N ALA A 198 -9.34 12.62 5.18
CA ALA A 198 -9.00 11.26 4.76
C ALA A 198 -7.97 11.26 3.62
N VAL A 199 -8.17 12.08 2.59
CA VAL A 199 -7.20 12.22 1.48
C VAL A 199 -5.86 12.74 1.98
N SER A 200 -5.85 13.76 2.85
CA SER A 200 -4.60 14.31 3.38
C SER A 200 -3.83 13.29 4.23
N ALA A 201 -4.53 12.45 4.98
CA ALA A 201 -3.93 11.39 5.79
C ALA A 201 -3.19 10.37 4.91
N ILE A 202 -3.83 9.83 3.87
CA ILE A 202 -3.18 8.87 2.97
C ILE A 202 -2.05 9.51 2.17
N GLN A 203 -2.23 10.76 1.69
CA GLN A 203 -1.17 11.48 0.99
C GLN A 203 0.06 11.70 1.87
N LYS A 204 -0.14 11.97 3.16
CA LYS A 204 0.95 12.07 4.12
C LYS A 204 1.69 10.73 4.25
N ILE A 205 0.96 9.61 4.45
CA ILE A 205 1.56 8.28 4.55
C ILE A 205 2.39 7.95 3.31
N LEU A 206 1.85 8.21 2.11
CA LEU A 206 2.57 7.96 0.86
C LEU A 206 3.84 8.81 0.74
N LYS A 207 3.76 10.11 1.06
CA LYS A 207 4.94 11.00 1.04
C LYS A 207 5.99 10.58 2.06
N ASP A 208 5.57 10.25 3.28
CA ASP A 208 6.48 9.78 4.35
C ASP A 208 7.21 8.47 3.95
N GLN A 209 6.66 7.72 3.00
CA GLN A 209 7.26 6.50 2.42
C GLN A 209 7.98 6.75 1.09
N GLY A 210 8.18 8.00 0.68
CA GLY A 210 8.93 8.37 -0.51
C GLY A 210 8.15 8.20 -1.82
N PHE A 211 6.82 8.34 -1.79
CA PHE A 211 6.02 8.40 -3.02
C PHE A 211 5.76 9.85 -3.44
N GLU A 212 5.78 10.11 -4.74
CA GLU A 212 5.34 11.36 -5.35
C GLU A 212 4.10 11.18 -6.21
N SER A 213 3.23 12.20 -6.17
CA SER A 213 2.05 12.27 -7.02
C SER A 213 2.40 12.77 -8.41
N LYS A 214 2.02 12.03 -9.44
CA LYS A 214 2.06 12.49 -10.84
C LYS A 214 0.80 13.28 -11.18
N LYS A 215 0.84 14.08 -12.24
CA LYS A 215 -0.33 14.82 -12.76
C LYS A 215 -1.51 13.90 -13.14
N THR A 216 -1.26 12.64 -13.40
CA THR A 216 -2.26 11.60 -13.69
C THR A 216 -3.00 11.09 -12.45
N GLY A 217 -2.60 11.53 -11.24
CA GLY A 217 -3.11 11.00 -9.97
C GLY A 217 -2.42 9.74 -9.48
N GLU A 218 -1.49 9.19 -10.26
CA GLU A 218 -0.67 8.06 -9.82
C GLU A 218 0.37 8.51 -8.79
N TRP A 219 0.64 7.61 -7.84
CA TRP A 219 1.72 7.77 -6.88
C TRP A 219 2.81 6.75 -7.21
N THR A 220 4.02 7.23 -7.42
CA THR A 220 5.19 6.38 -7.70
C THR A 220 6.21 6.58 -6.61
N LYS A 221 6.82 5.47 -6.18
CA LYS A 221 7.96 5.54 -5.27
C LYS A 221 9.10 6.26 -5.99
N MET A 222 9.70 7.22 -5.33
CA MET A 222 10.92 7.84 -5.85
C MET A 222 12.03 6.79 -5.86
N ASP A 223 12.76 6.72 -6.96
CA ASP A 223 14.01 5.96 -6.97
C ASP A 223 14.99 6.66 -6.03
N LYS A 224 15.61 5.88 -5.14
CA LYS A 224 16.68 6.40 -4.29
C LYS A 224 17.82 6.89 -5.19
N VAL A 225 18.39 8.04 -4.86
CA VAL A 225 19.56 8.56 -5.55
C VAL A 225 20.74 7.59 -5.32
N ARG A 226 21.28 7.05 -6.40
CA ARG A 226 22.42 6.12 -6.33
C ARG A 226 23.70 6.91 -6.08
N ILE A 227 24.31 6.67 -4.93
CA ILE A 227 25.47 7.43 -4.45
C ILE A 227 26.76 6.64 -4.67
N GLY A 228 27.74 7.32 -5.26
CA GLY A 228 29.15 6.93 -5.23
C GLY A 228 29.92 7.73 -4.16
N ILE A 229 30.84 7.12 -3.42
CA ILE A 229 31.72 7.82 -2.51
C ILE A 229 33.16 7.68 -3.03
N ILE A 230 33.84 8.84 -3.26
CA ILE A 230 35.26 8.87 -3.62
C ILE A 230 36.05 9.28 -2.39
N GLY A 231 36.91 8.35 -1.92
CA GLY A 231 37.65 8.48 -0.68
C GLY A 231 36.92 7.88 0.53
N VAL A 232 37.28 6.68 0.95
CA VAL A 232 36.71 5.96 2.09
C VAL A 232 37.58 6.14 3.35
N GLY A 233 38.05 7.39 3.56
CA GLY A 233 38.73 7.82 4.78
C GLY A 233 37.74 8.09 5.94
N ASN A 234 38.16 8.92 6.90
CA ASN A 234 37.30 9.22 8.07
C ASN A 234 35.93 9.80 7.69
N MET A 235 35.89 10.77 6.76
CA MET A 235 34.64 11.40 6.32
C MET A 235 33.82 10.44 5.45
N GLY A 236 34.45 9.84 4.42
CA GLY A 236 33.75 8.95 3.51
C GLY A 236 33.19 7.71 4.20
N SER A 237 33.90 7.15 5.17
CA SER A 237 33.40 6.03 5.98
C SER A 237 32.21 6.42 6.87
N GLY A 238 32.17 7.69 7.32
CA GLY A 238 31.04 8.26 8.06
C GLY A 238 29.78 8.38 7.17
N HIS A 239 29.95 8.89 5.95
CA HIS A 239 28.85 8.97 4.96
C HIS A 239 28.35 7.57 4.59
N LEU A 240 29.24 6.62 4.31
CA LEU A 240 28.90 5.24 4.03
C LEU A 240 28.01 4.64 5.12
N LYS A 241 28.45 4.73 6.39
CA LYS A 241 27.69 4.21 7.53
C LYS A 241 26.30 4.85 7.67
N ASN A 242 26.17 6.15 7.42
CA ASN A 242 24.90 6.85 7.53
C ASN A 242 23.93 6.42 6.42
N ILE A 243 24.40 6.23 5.18
CA ILE A 243 23.56 5.78 4.05
C ILE A 243 23.14 4.32 4.27
N VAL A 244 24.08 3.44 4.62
CA VAL A 244 23.80 2.01 4.88
C VAL A 244 22.84 1.82 6.07
N ALA A 245 22.93 2.68 7.10
CA ALA A 245 22.02 2.67 8.24
C ALA A 245 20.66 3.34 7.96
N ASP A 246 20.36 3.67 6.69
CA ASP A 246 19.12 4.33 6.23
C ASP A 246 18.81 5.65 6.98
N LYS A 247 19.84 6.36 7.45
CA LYS A 247 19.70 7.68 8.06
C LYS A 247 19.43 8.79 7.04
N VAL A 248 19.60 8.48 5.75
CA VAL A 248 19.28 9.34 4.60
C VAL A 248 18.41 8.49 3.68
N PRO A 249 17.08 8.48 3.90
CA PRO A 249 16.17 7.51 3.30
C PRO A 249 16.08 7.57 1.77
N ASP A 250 16.38 8.75 1.17
CA ASP A 250 16.31 8.97 -0.27
C ASP A 250 17.62 8.64 -1.01
N MET A 251 18.61 8.06 -0.33
CA MET A 251 19.89 7.68 -0.89
C MET A 251 20.13 6.17 -0.76
N VAL A 252 20.85 5.61 -1.74
CA VAL A 252 21.41 4.25 -1.67
C VAL A 252 22.86 4.26 -2.10
N LEU A 253 23.72 3.64 -1.32
CA LEU A 253 25.14 3.49 -1.68
C LEU A 253 25.28 2.35 -2.68
N THR A 254 25.76 2.68 -3.89
CA THR A 254 25.95 1.69 -4.97
C THR A 254 27.41 1.49 -5.34
N ALA A 255 28.26 2.49 -5.11
CA ALA A 255 29.66 2.41 -5.45
C ALA A 255 30.56 3.15 -4.45
N VAL A 256 31.80 2.69 -4.31
CA VAL A 256 32.87 3.40 -3.60
C VAL A 256 34.16 3.35 -4.40
N CYS A 257 34.95 4.41 -4.30
CA CYS A 257 36.31 4.47 -4.88
C CYS A 257 37.32 4.89 -3.83
N ASP A 258 38.44 4.18 -3.75
CA ASP A 258 39.60 4.58 -2.97
C ASP A 258 40.85 4.01 -3.60
N LEU A 259 42.01 4.74 -3.47
CA LEU A 259 43.29 4.28 -3.98
C LEU A 259 43.88 3.17 -3.12
N LYS A 260 43.42 3.00 -1.88
CA LYS A 260 43.93 2.02 -0.93
C LYS A 260 43.06 0.76 -0.91
N PRO A 261 43.63 -0.41 -1.29
CA PRO A 261 42.85 -1.66 -1.33
C PRO A 261 42.23 -2.03 0.02
N GLU A 262 42.89 -1.75 1.13
CA GLU A 262 42.39 -2.02 2.47
C GLU A 262 41.08 -1.20 2.81
N ARG A 263 40.93 -0.03 2.19
CA ARG A 263 39.70 0.77 2.33
C ARG A 263 38.55 0.21 1.52
N LEU A 264 38.86 -0.35 0.36
CA LEU A 264 37.83 -1.01 -0.47
C LEU A 264 37.33 -2.31 0.18
N GLU A 265 38.25 -3.10 0.78
CA GLU A 265 37.84 -4.29 1.53
C GLU A 265 36.96 -3.93 2.74
N TRP A 266 37.39 -2.91 3.51
CA TRP A 266 36.58 -2.40 4.61
C TRP A 266 35.17 -1.95 4.14
N ALA A 267 35.08 -1.30 2.97
CA ALA A 267 33.79 -0.87 2.42
C ALA A 267 32.88 -2.05 2.05
N LYS A 268 33.43 -3.13 1.47
CA LYS A 268 32.69 -4.36 1.18
C LYS A 268 32.12 -5.02 2.45
N GLU A 269 32.91 -5.03 3.53
CA GLU A 269 32.46 -5.58 4.82
C GLU A 269 31.35 -4.76 5.46
N ASN A 270 31.38 -3.43 5.30
CA ASN A 270 30.41 -2.52 5.94
C ASN A 270 29.24 -2.12 5.05
N ALA A 271 29.27 -2.42 3.75
CA ALA A 271 28.24 -2.21 2.76
C ALA A 271 28.18 -3.41 1.79
N PRO A 272 27.61 -4.55 2.20
CA PRO A 272 27.52 -5.74 1.35
C PRO A 272 26.85 -5.45 0.01
N GLY A 273 27.51 -5.85 -1.10
CA GLY A 273 27.00 -5.63 -2.46
C GLY A 273 27.41 -4.29 -3.09
N VAL A 274 28.12 -3.42 -2.39
CA VAL A 274 28.66 -2.19 -2.98
C VAL A 274 29.73 -2.51 -4.04
N ALA A 275 29.67 -1.83 -5.20
CA ALA A 275 30.72 -1.90 -6.21
C ALA A 275 31.95 -1.11 -5.75
N THR A 276 33.13 -1.65 -5.99
CA THR A 276 34.41 -1.03 -5.56
C THR A 276 35.29 -0.68 -6.75
N PHE A 277 35.89 0.50 -6.73
CA PHE A 277 36.73 1.02 -7.79
C PHE A 277 38.07 1.56 -7.21
N ASP A 278 39.15 1.35 -7.92
CA ASP A 278 40.46 1.92 -7.66
C ASP A 278 40.69 3.23 -8.43
N ASP A 279 39.77 3.58 -9.31
CA ASP A 279 39.80 4.73 -10.21
C ASP A 279 38.47 5.44 -10.21
N ALA A 280 38.48 6.75 -9.93
CA ALA A 280 37.26 7.55 -9.81
C ALA A 280 36.55 7.74 -11.17
N THR A 281 37.30 7.89 -12.27
CA THR A 281 36.73 8.03 -13.62
C THR A 281 35.98 6.76 -14.01
N LYS A 282 36.55 5.57 -13.78
CA LYS A 282 35.85 4.31 -14.03
C LYS A 282 34.55 4.16 -13.21
N MET A 283 34.55 4.66 -11.96
CA MET A 283 33.33 4.66 -11.17
C MET A 283 32.27 5.62 -11.75
N MET A 284 32.69 6.84 -12.19
CA MET A 284 31.79 7.81 -12.80
C MET A 284 31.20 7.31 -14.12
N GLU A 285 31.97 6.56 -14.90
CA GLU A 285 31.55 5.98 -16.19
C GLU A 285 30.71 4.69 -16.05
N SER A 286 30.62 4.13 -14.85
CA SER A 286 30.02 2.80 -14.61
C SER A 286 28.52 2.73 -14.83
N GLY A 287 27.81 3.89 -14.84
CA GLY A 287 26.35 3.95 -14.87
C GLY A 287 25.66 3.47 -13.57
N LEU A 288 26.45 3.20 -12.51
CA LEU A 288 25.94 2.72 -11.23
C LEU A 288 25.50 3.82 -10.28
N ILE A 289 25.84 5.09 -10.58
CA ILE A 289 25.64 6.23 -9.68
C ILE A 289 24.95 7.39 -10.38
N ASP A 290 24.21 8.18 -9.63
CA ASP A 290 23.55 9.42 -10.04
C ASP A 290 24.27 10.65 -9.43
N ALA A 291 24.94 10.42 -8.30
CA ALA A 291 25.68 11.47 -7.60
C ALA A 291 26.93 10.91 -6.92
N VAL A 292 27.93 11.79 -6.72
CA VAL A 292 29.14 11.47 -5.97
C VAL A 292 29.29 12.32 -4.73
N ILE A 293 29.79 11.71 -3.66
CA ILE A 293 30.33 12.40 -2.49
C ILE A 293 31.85 12.33 -2.59
N VAL A 294 32.51 13.49 -2.76
CA VAL A 294 33.97 13.60 -2.81
C VAL A 294 34.49 13.84 -1.39
N ALA A 295 35.09 12.83 -0.80
CA ALA A 295 35.60 12.83 0.56
C ALA A 295 37.15 12.58 0.62
N THR A 296 37.83 12.95 -0.44
CA THR A 296 39.30 12.93 -0.59
C THR A 296 39.98 14.12 0.11
N PRO A 297 41.30 14.27 0.15
CA PRO A 297 41.97 15.52 0.51
C PRO A 297 41.55 16.69 -0.38
N HIS A 298 41.44 17.89 0.20
CA HIS A 298 40.83 19.07 -0.43
C HIS A 298 41.40 19.46 -1.79
N TYR A 299 42.66 19.23 -2.07
CA TYR A 299 43.26 19.57 -3.36
C TYR A 299 42.74 18.74 -4.55
N ASP A 300 42.13 17.58 -4.30
CA ASP A 300 41.52 16.76 -5.34
C ASP A 300 40.07 17.16 -5.64
N HIS A 301 39.38 17.85 -4.72
CA HIS A 301 37.97 18.18 -4.84
C HIS A 301 37.64 18.93 -6.14
N PRO A 302 38.36 20.04 -6.53
CA PRO A 302 38.01 20.78 -7.74
C PRO A 302 38.06 19.92 -9.01
N ARG A 303 39.03 19.03 -9.11
CA ARG A 303 39.16 18.12 -10.24
C ARG A 303 38.04 17.10 -10.28
N LEU A 304 37.83 16.39 -9.17
CA LEU A 304 36.85 15.31 -9.09
C LEU A 304 35.41 15.83 -9.22
N VAL A 305 35.09 16.99 -8.65
CA VAL A 305 33.76 17.63 -8.80
C VAL A 305 33.53 18.03 -10.25
N ARG A 306 34.51 18.65 -10.92
CA ARG A 306 34.40 19.01 -12.34
C ARG A 306 34.17 17.77 -13.20
N GLU A 307 34.97 16.74 -13.01
CA GLU A 307 34.89 15.47 -13.75
C GLU A 307 33.51 14.83 -13.56
N ALA A 308 32.97 14.78 -12.33
CA ALA A 308 31.63 14.28 -12.08
C ALA A 308 30.54 15.06 -12.86
N LEU A 309 30.62 16.39 -12.86
CA LEU A 309 29.68 17.24 -13.62
C LEU A 309 29.82 17.03 -15.13
N GLU A 310 31.02 16.82 -15.66
CA GLU A 310 31.27 16.51 -17.08
C GLU A 310 30.66 15.17 -17.47
N HIS A 311 30.60 14.19 -16.55
CA HIS A 311 29.88 12.91 -16.72
C HIS A 311 28.36 13.01 -16.44
N GLY A 312 27.83 14.21 -16.22
CA GLY A 312 26.40 14.42 -15.96
C GLY A 312 25.92 13.97 -14.57
N LEU A 313 26.85 13.77 -13.63
CA LEU A 313 26.55 13.37 -12.27
C LEU A 313 26.38 14.60 -11.36
N HIS A 314 25.58 14.49 -10.33
CA HIS A 314 25.59 15.45 -9.24
C HIS A 314 26.81 15.24 -8.34
N ALA A 315 27.33 16.30 -7.74
CA ALA A 315 28.52 16.24 -6.90
C ALA A 315 28.35 17.03 -5.60
N MET A 316 28.81 16.42 -4.51
CA MET A 316 28.93 17.04 -3.18
C MET A 316 30.38 16.86 -2.69
N SER A 317 30.98 17.90 -2.08
CA SER A 317 32.34 17.87 -1.56
C SER A 317 32.47 18.58 -0.22
#